data_b5b24d88ebf23a425cdc68bf2113bef0
#
_entry.id   b5b24d88ebf23a425cdc68bf2113bef0
#
_cell.length_a   1.000
_cell.length_b   1.000
_cell.length_c   1.000
_cell.angle_alpha   90.00
_cell.angle_beta   90.00
_cell.angle_gamma   90.00
#
_symmetry.space_group_name_H-M   'P 1'
#
loop_
_entity.id
_entity.type
_entity.pdbx_description
1 polymer ?
#
loop_
_entity_poly.entity_id
_entity_poly.type
_entity_poly.pdbx_seq_one_letter_code
_entity_poly.pdbx_strand_id
1 'polypeptide(L)'
;FEGYAVLYLGASHFPELKGVCISSEGKVFVSGGGKKDHEEIPIAKEGPRRGAIRRTRMIQGMAYAVGAGHSVCRRRGPKDWESLCLNLPLGTPAEHDDVKKSEDMAFKDIDGFSHEDLYLVAGRGVVWHGNGKAWRRIPFPSNMLLESVCCAGDGYVYIGAQSGTLFRGRADHWEMIHRGDMTLPFKDI
;
A
#
# COMPACT_ATOMS: atom_id res chain seq x y z
N PHE A 1 23.65 4.75 3.19
CA PHE A 1 22.58 3.75 2.91
C PHE A 1 23.13 2.39 2.49
N GLU A 2 24.29 1.99 3.04
CA GLU A 2 24.82 0.65 2.80
C GLU A 2 23.84 -0.40 3.32
N GLY A 3 23.50 -1.39 2.48
CA GLY A 3 22.60 -2.50 2.82
C GLY A 3 21.11 -2.29 2.50
N TYR A 4 20.76 -1.26 1.75
CA TYR A 4 19.39 -1.03 1.26
C TYR A 4 19.34 -1.18 -0.27
N ALA A 5 18.70 -2.24 -0.77
CA ALA A 5 18.64 -2.51 -2.20
C ALA A 5 17.58 -1.65 -2.92
N VAL A 6 16.43 -1.42 -2.30
CA VAL A 6 15.34 -0.58 -2.81
C VAL A 6 14.77 0.21 -1.64
N LEU A 7 14.53 1.50 -1.85
CA LEU A 7 14.00 2.40 -0.82
C LEU A 7 12.68 2.99 -1.28
N TYR A 8 11.72 2.99 -0.37
CA TYR A 8 10.46 3.72 -0.46
C TYR A 8 10.49 4.87 0.53
N LEU A 9 10.27 6.08 0.04
CA LEU A 9 10.33 7.30 0.83
C LEU A 9 8.93 7.71 1.27
N GLY A 10 8.82 8.12 2.51
CA GLY A 10 7.59 8.65 3.08
C GLY A 10 7.90 9.64 4.18
N ALA A 11 6.84 10.16 4.79
CA ALA A 11 6.93 11.00 5.96
C ALA A 11 5.97 10.49 7.04
N SER A 12 6.21 10.90 8.27
CA SER A 12 5.30 10.72 9.40
C SER A 12 5.28 12.03 10.17
N HIS A 13 4.08 12.57 10.44
CA HIS A 13 3.93 13.74 11.31
C HIS A 13 3.68 13.34 12.75
N PHE A 14 3.24 12.10 12.96
CA PHE A 14 2.92 11.59 14.29
C PHE A 14 3.87 10.43 14.66
N PRO A 15 4.36 10.36 15.93
CA PRO A 15 4.22 11.35 17.03
C PRO A 15 5.05 12.61 16.81
N GLU A 16 5.92 12.65 15.84
CA GLU A 16 6.76 13.79 15.46
C GLU A 16 7.08 13.75 13.95
N LEU A 17 7.39 14.92 13.38
CA LEU A 17 7.74 15.02 11.97
C LEU A 17 9.06 14.29 11.68
N LYS A 18 8.99 13.26 10.88
CA LYS A 18 10.12 12.45 10.43
C LYS A 18 10.02 12.14 8.93
N GLY A 19 11.15 12.16 8.27
CA GLY A 19 11.32 11.44 7.00
C GLY A 19 11.54 9.96 7.29
N VAL A 20 10.90 9.10 6.53
CA VAL A 20 10.93 7.65 6.72
C VAL A 20 11.37 7.00 5.40
N CYS A 21 12.46 6.26 5.42
CA CYS A 21 12.97 5.49 4.29
C CYS A 21 12.84 4.01 4.62
N ILE A 22 12.09 3.25 3.84
CA ILE A 22 11.83 1.84 4.09
C ILE A 22 12.40 1.00 2.94
N SER A 23 13.19 -0.02 3.26
CA SER A 23 13.66 -0.99 2.26
C SER A 23 12.58 -2.02 1.94
N SER A 24 12.69 -2.68 0.80
CA SER A 24 11.85 -3.84 0.46
C SER A 24 11.88 -4.93 1.52
N GLU A 25 12.97 -5.05 2.28
CA GLU A 25 13.17 -6.01 3.35
C GLU A 25 12.61 -5.55 4.70
N GLY A 26 12.03 -4.35 4.77
CA GLY A 26 11.45 -3.79 6.00
C GLY A 26 12.44 -3.14 6.95
N LYS A 27 13.70 -2.91 6.53
CA LYS A 27 14.62 -2.05 7.26
C LYS A 27 14.18 -0.61 7.10
N VAL A 28 14.16 0.14 8.19
CA VAL A 28 13.65 1.52 8.22
C VAL A 28 14.73 2.46 8.73
N PHE A 29 14.98 3.52 7.98
CA PHE A 29 15.76 4.66 8.43
C PHE A 29 14.85 5.86 8.64
N VAL A 30 14.90 6.43 9.83
CA VAL A 30 14.08 7.56 10.25
C VAL A 30 14.98 8.76 10.53
N SER A 31 14.63 9.93 9.99
CA SER A 31 15.40 11.15 10.17
C SER A 31 14.50 12.37 10.32
N GLY A 32 14.86 13.26 11.24
CA GLY A 32 14.18 14.55 11.45
C GLY A 32 14.42 15.09 12.86
N GLY A 33 14.31 16.42 13.02
CA GLY A 33 14.55 17.08 14.30
C GLY A 33 15.96 16.88 14.85
N GLY A 34 16.97 16.76 13.96
CA GLY A 34 18.37 16.54 14.35
C GLY A 34 18.68 15.12 14.82
N LYS A 35 17.71 14.21 14.83
CA LYS A 35 17.86 12.81 15.24
C LYS A 35 17.75 11.87 14.06
N LYS A 36 18.51 10.78 14.10
CA LYS A 36 18.49 9.67 13.15
C LYS A 36 18.34 8.38 13.94
N ASP A 37 17.53 7.46 13.45
CA ASP A 37 17.34 6.13 14.06
C ASP A 37 17.12 5.07 13.00
N HIS A 38 17.33 3.82 13.37
CA HIS A 38 17.07 2.64 12.58
C HIS A 38 16.00 1.80 13.25
N GLU A 39 15.02 1.40 12.47
CA GLU A 39 13.92 0.56 12.89
C GLU A 39 13.80 -0.63 11.94
N GLU A 40 12.97 -1.58 12.29
CA GLU A 40 12.62 -2.70 11.43
C GLU A 40 11.11 -2.97 11.51
N ILE A 41 10.50 -3.26 10.36
CA ILE A 41 9.13 -3.77 10.30
C ILE A 41 9.23 -5.29 10.46
N PRO A 42 8.79 -5.87 11.59
CA PRO A 42 8.93 -7.29 11.85
C PRO A 42 8.19 -8.13 10.81
N ILE A 43 8.80 -9.23 10.38
CA ILE A 43 8.15 -10.23 9.54
C ILE A 43 7.47 -11.28 10.40
N ALA A 44 6.17 -11.46 10.19
CA ALA A 44 5.40 -12.50 10.88
C ALA A 44 4.15 -12.87 10.07
N LYS A 45 3.61 -14.06 10.32
CA LYS A 45 2.40 -14.57 9.66
C LYS A 45 1.19 -13.62 9.84
N GLU A 46 1.02 -13.09 11.04
CA GLU A 46 -0.07 -12.15 11.36
C GLU A 46 0.30 -10.67 11.08
N GLY A 47 1.45 -10.46 10.46
CA GLY A 47 1.99 -9.12 10.17
C GLY A 47 2.87 -8.58 11.29
N PRO A 48 3.32 -7.33 11.22
CA PRO A 48 2.92 -6.26 10.29
C PRO A 48 3.42 -6.43 8.85
N ARG A 49 4.46 -7.24 8.62
CA ARG A 49 5.00 -7.55 7.30
C ARG A 49 4.98 -9.06 7.06
N ARG A 50 4.43 -9.49 5.92
CA ARG A 50 4.37 -10.90 5.49
C ARG A 50 5.30 -11.19 4.30
N GLY A 51 5.78 -10.13 3.63
CA GLY A 51 6.66 -10.21 2.47
C GLY A 51 7.38 -8.90 2.20
N ALA A 52 7.88 -8.71 0.99
CA ALA A 52 8.60 -7.51 0.61
C ALA A 52 7.69 -6.27 0.61
N ILE A 53 8.15 -5.17 1.18
CA ILE A 53 7.50 -3.85 1.08
C ILE A 53 7.65 -3.33 -0.36
N ARG A 54 6.60 -2.69 -0.86
CA ARG A 54 6.54 -2.15 -2.23
C ARG A 54 6.13 -0.69 -2.30
N ARG A 55 5.50 -0.15 -1.27
CA ARG A 55 5.06 1.25 -1.23
C ARG A 55 5.01 1.77 0.20
N THR A 56 5.25 3.07 0.32
CA THR A 56 5.06 3.83 1.56
C THR A 56 4.25 5.07 1.24
N ARG A 57 3.21 5.34 2.04
CA ARG A 57 2.37 6.55 1.93
C ARG A 57 2.20 7.18 3.31
N MET A 58 1.98 8.49 3.33
CA MET A 58 1.53 9.19 4.54
C MET A 58 0.02 9.44 4.44
N ILE A 59 -0.72 8.89 5.39
CA ILE A 59 -2.17 9.09 5.48
C ILE A 59 -2.46 9.68 6.86
N GLN A 60 -3.08 10.86 6.89
CA GLN A 60 -3.37 11.62 8.11
C GLN A 60 -2.18 11.70 9.09
N GLY A 61 -1.01 11.99 8.55
CA GLY A 61 0.20 12.19 9.35
C GLY A 61 0.92 10.93 9.83
N MET A 62 0.39 9.73 9.55
CA MET A 62 1.07 8.46 9.86
C MET A 62 1.67 7.84 8.59
N ALA A 63 2.84 7.23 8.73
CA ALA A 63 3.45 6.45 7.65
C ALA A 63 2.82 5.05 7.58
N TYR A 64 2.33 4.70 6.40
CA TYR A 64 1.83 3.37 6.05
C TYR A 64 2.83 2.69 5.11
N ALA A 65 2.96 1.37 5.25
CA ALA A 65 3.75 0.55 4.34
C ALA A 65 2.94 -0.66 3.90
N VAL A 66 3.02 -0.97 2.60
CA VAL A 66 2.29 -2.09 1.99
C VAL A 66 3.21 -2.90 1.08
N GLY A 67 2.82 -4.15 0.81
CA GLY A 67 3.64 -5.01 -0.05
C GLY A 67 3.11 -6.42 -0.24
N ALA A 68 4.03 -7.34 -0.52
CA ALA A 68 3.75 -8.73 -0.83
C ALA A 68 3.11 -9.48 0.35
N GLY A 69 2.35 -10.54 0.04
CA GLY A 69 1.68 -11.39 1.02
C GLY A 69 0.57 -10.65 1.78
N HIS A 70 -0.08 -9.67 1.14
CA HIS A 70 -1.04 -8.78 1.79
C HIS A 70 -0.46 -8.03 3.00
N SER A 71 0.82 -7.67 2.94
CA SER A 71 1.44 -6.84 3.98
C SER A 71 0.81 -5.46 4.00
N VAL A 72 0.34 -5.04 5.15
CA VAL A 72 -0.10 -3.68 5.42
C VAL A 72 0.12 -3.33 6.89
N CYS A 73 0.79 -2.22 7.14
CA CYS A 73 1.08 -1.74 8.48
C CYS A 73 1.17 -0.23 8.53
N ARG A 74 1.10 0.33 9.73
CA ARG A 74 1.34 1.74 9.99
C ARG A 74 2.29 1.97 11.15
N ARG A 75 3.06 3.04 11.07
CA ARG A 75 3.96 3.45 12.14
C ARG A 75 3.21 4.28 13.17
N ARG A 76 3.12 3.80 14.42
CA ARG A 76 2.53 4.55 15.55
C ARG A 76 3.56 5.35 16.33
N GLY A 77 4.82 4.97 16.24
CA GLY A 77 5.90 5.62 16.96
C GLY A 77 7.25 4.94 16.70
N PRO A 78 8.31 5.36 17.41
CA PRO A 78 9.62 4.75 17.27
C PRO A 78 9.58 3.25 17.53
N LYS A 79 9.97 2.45 16.52
CA LYS A 79 10.00 0.97 16.55
C LYS A 79 8.62 0.32 16.79
N ASP A 80 7.54 1.08 16.67
CA ASP A 80 6.18 0.61 16.86
C ASP A 80 5.43 0.61 15.52
N TRP A 81 5.41 -0.58 14.89
CA TRP A 81 4.74 -0.87 13.64
C TRP A 81 3.52 -1.75 13.88
N GLU A 82 2.35 -1.16 13.82
CA GLU A 82 1.07 -1.86 13.98
C GLU A 82 0.72 -2.64 12.73
N SER A 83 0.38 -3.91 12.91
CA SER A 83 -0.17 -4.73 11.83
C SER A 83 -1.59 -4.31 11.50
N LEU A 84 -1.86 -4.07 10.22
CA LEU A 84 -3.19 -3.89 9.67
C LEU A 84 -3.56 -5.03 8.71
N CYS A 85 -2.86 -6.17 8.78
CA CYS A 85 -3.17 -7.33 7.95
C CYS A 85 -4.53 -7.96 8.30
N LEU A 86 -5.03 -7.74 9.51
CA LEU A 86 -6.40 -8.06 9.98
C LEU A 86 -6.93 -9.38 9.40
N ASN A 87 -8.06 -9.31 8.69
CA ASN A 87 -8.71 -10.45 8.03
C ASN A 87 -8.22 -10.72 6.59
N LEU A 88 -7.11 -10.12 6.17
CA LEU A 88 -6.53 -10.38 4.86
C LEU A 88 -5.99 -11.83 4.78
N PRO A 89 -6.29 -12.56 3.71
CA PRO A 89 -5.88 -13.95 3.58
C PRO A 89 -4.35 -14.10 3.53
N LEU A 90 -3.86 -15.24 4.04
CA LEU A 90 -2.42 -15.53 4.05
C LEU A 90 -1.91 -16.04 2.70
N GLY A 91 -2.81 -16.59 1.89
CA GLY A 91 -2.44 -17.36 0.73
C GLY A 91 -1.93 -18.76 1.08
N THR A 92 -2.09 -19.67 0.16
CA THR A 92 -1.51 -21.03 0.24
C THR A 92 -0.13 -21.07 -0.42
N PRO A 93 0.73 -22.06 -0.15
CA PRO A 93 2.00 -22.21 -0.87
C PRO A 93 1.82 -22.23 -2.38
N ALA A 94 0.82 -22.94 -2.89
CA ALA A 94 0.52 -23.00 -4.32
C ALA A 94 0.10 -21.64 -4.93
N GLU A 95 -0.52 -20.78 -4.14
CA GLU A 95 -0.85 -19.41 -4.58
C GLU A 95 0.36 -18.49 -4.55
N HIS A 96 1.31 -18.73 -3.67
CA HIS A 96 2.59 -18.00 -3.67
C HIS A 96 3.49 -18.40 -4.85
N ASP A 97 3.42 -19.64 -5.28
CA ASP A 97 4.16 -20.16 -6.44
C ASP A 97 3.52 -19.73 -7.78
N ASP A 98 2.23 -19.46 -7.80
CA ASP A 98 1.53 -18.90 -8.97
C ASP A 98 1.82 -17.41 -9.10
N VAL A 99 2.53 -17.02 -10.15
CA VAL A 99 2.93 -15.62 -10.40
C VAL A 99 1.73 -14.66 -10.41
N LYS A 100 0.59 -15.07 -11.02
CA LYS A 100 -0.60 -14.22 -11.10
C LYS A 100 -1.26 -14.04 -9.74
N LYS A 101 -1.41 -15.12 -8.98
CA LYS A 101 -2.00 -15.07 -7.64
C LYS A 101 -1.09 -14.36 -6.65
N SER A 102 0.21 -14.60 -6.74
CA SER A 102 1.21 -13.88 -5.94
C SER A 102 1.18 -12.37 -6.21
N GLU A 103 0.95 -11.96 -7.46
CA GLU A 103 0.78 -10.54 -7.81
C GLU A 103 -0.52 -9.96 -7.27
N ASP A 104 -1.61 -10.72 -7.29
CA ASP A 104 -2.89 -10.30 -6.72
C ASP A 104 -2.85 -10.17 -5.19
N MET A 105 -1.91 -10.86 -4.52
CA MET A 105 -1.64 -10.74 -3.09
C MET A 105 -0.57 -9.69 -2.75
N ALA A 106 -0.03 -9.00 -3.74
CA ALA A 106 1.03 -8.03 -3.54
C ALA A 106 0.49 -6.61 -3.74
N PHE A 107 0.19 -5.93 -2.64
CA PHE A 107 -0.25 -4.54 -2.68
C PHE A 107 0.78 -3.65 -3.36
N LYS A 108 0.30 -2.89 -4.33
CA LYS A 108 1.08 -1.93 -5.12
C LYS A 108 1.05 -0.54 -4.48
N ASP A 109 -0.11 -0.15 -3.95
CA ASP A 109 -0.31 1.15 -3.34
C ASP A 109 -1.43 1.14 -2.30
N ILE A 110 -1.44 2.15 -1.43
CA ILE A 110 -2.45 2.43 -0.41
C ILE A 110 -2.70 3.92 -0.35
N ASP A 111 -3.95 4.32 -0.19
CA ASP A 111 -4.30 5.68 0.21
C ASP A 111 -5.59 5.68 1.03
N GLY A 112 -5.95 6.82 1.64
CA GLY A 112 -7.14 6.89 2.48
C GLY A 112 -7.59 8.32 2.79
N PHE A 113 -8.88 8.48 2.94
CA PHE A 113 -9.49 9.71 3.46
C PHE A 113 -9.30 9.85 4.97
N SER A 114 -9.19 8.70 5.65
CA SER A 114 -8.93 8.60 7.09
C SER A 114 -8.31 7.24 7.43
N HIS A 115 -7.95 7.04 8.71
CA HIS A 115 -7.51 5.74 9.21
C HIS A 115 -8.60 4.65 9.19
N GLU A 116 -9.86 5.06 9.00
CA GLU A 116 -11.03 4.18 8.94
C GLU A 116 -11.63 4.11 7.52
N ASP A 117 -10.98 4.72 6.54
CA ASP A 117 -11.44 4.77 5.16
C ASP A 117 -10.25 4.71 4.21
N LEU A 118 -9.74 3.50 4.03
CA LEU A 118 -8.50 3.16 3.33
C LEU A 118 -8.79 2.33 2.08
N TYR A 119 -8.01 2.56 1.04
CA TYR A 119 -8.07 1.79 -0.20
C TYR A 119 -6.71 1.18 -0.54
N LEU A 120 -6.71 -0.09 -0.91
CA LEU A 120 -5.54 -0.85 -1.36
C LEU A 120 -5.77 -1.35 -2.77
N VAL A 121 -4.73 -1.31 -3.58
CA VAL A 121 -4.75 -1.87 -4.94
C VAL A 121 -3.65 -2.91 -5.12
N ALA A 122 -3.98 -3.97 -5.87
CA ALA A 122 -3.05 -5.03 -6.23
C ALA A 122 -3.42 -5.66 -7.58
N GLY A 123 -2.53 -6.42 -8.15
CA GLY A 123 -2.74 -7.32 -9.28
C GLY A 123 -3.79 -6.90 -10.30
N ARG A 124 -4.62 -7.87 -10.69
CA ARG A 124 -5.64 -7.70 -11.75
C ARG A 124 -7.00 -7.34 -11.17
N GLY A 125 -7.27 -6.02 -11.11
CA GLY A 125 -8.57 -5.53 -10.61
C GLY A 125 -8.80 -5.86 -9.14
N VAL A 126 -7.75 -6.02 -8.36
CA VAL A 126 -7.84 -6.31 -6.93
C VAL A 126 -7.86 -5.01 -6.16
N VAL A 127 -9.02 -4.67 -5.61
CA VAL A 127 -9.23 -3.49 -4.77
C VAL A 127 -9.80 -3.92 -3.42
N TRP A 128 -9.23 -3.40 -2.34
CA TRP A 128 -9.71 -3.61 -0.99
C TRP A 128 -10.04 -2.27 -0.33
N HIS A 129 -11.13 -2.27 0.43
CA HIS A 129 -11.55 -1.14 1.26
C HIS A 129 -11.47 -1.52 2.73
N GLY A 130 -10.78 -0.72 3.51
CA GLY A 130 -10.56 -0.90 4.94
C GLY A 130 -11.28 0.13 5.78
N ASN A 131 -11.92 -0.30 6.86
CA ASN A 131 -12.59 0.55 7.84
C ASN A 131 -11.82 0.69 9.16
N GLY A 132 -10.51 0.43 9.14
CA GLY A 132 -9.65 0.43 10.32
C GLY A 132 -9.74 -0.83 11.20
N LYS A 133 -10.76 -1.69 10.99
CA LYS A 133 -11.00 -2.94 11.74
C LYS A 133 -10.98 -4.18 10.87
N ALA A 134 -11.36 -4.05 9.61
CA ALA A 134 -11.38 -5.15 8.65
C ALA A 134 -11.23 -4.62 7.24
N TRP A 135 -10.80 -5.50 6.34
CA TRP A 135 -10.73 -5.25 4.90
C TRP A 135 -11.86 -6.00 4.19
N ARG A 136 -12.48 -5.34 3.22
CA ARG A 136 -13.47 -5.93 2.33
C ARG A 136 -12.96 -5.79 0.88
N ARG A 137 -12.93 -6.89 0.15
CA ARG A 137 -12.65 -6.84 -1.29
C ARG A 137 -13.83 -6.18 -2.01
N ILE A 138 -13.52 -5.21 -2.87
CA ILE A 138 -14.50 -4.47 -3.66
C ILE A 138 -14.66 -5.14 -5.02
N PRO A 139 -15.91 -5.33 -5.54
CA PRO A 139 -16.13 -5.63 -6.94
C PRO A 139 -15.58 -4.50 -7.81
N PHE A 140 -14.66 -4.84 -8.72
CA PHE A 140 -14.03 -3.85 -9.59
C PHE A 140 -14.31 -4.19 -11.05
N PRO A 141 -14.67 -3.20 -11.91
CA PRO A 141 -15.17 -3.47 -13.26
C PRO A 141 -14.08 -3.79 -14.29
N SER A 142 -12.91 -4.21 -13.85
CA SER A 142 -11.78 -4.48 -14.74
C SER A 142 -10.86 -5.55 -14.17
N ASN A 143 -10.15 -6.26 -15.04
CA ASN A 143 -9.05 -7.17 -14.71
C ASN A 143 -7.69 -6.63 -15.13
N MET A 144 -7.58 -5.33 -15.36
CA MET A 144 -6.31 -4.66 -15.66
C MET A 144 -5.38 -4.67 -14.44
N LEU A 145 -4.08 -4.66 -14.67
CA LEU A 145 -3.10 -4.45 -13.60
C LEU A 145 -3.26 -3.05 -13.01
N LEU A 146 -3.46 -3.00 -11.69
CA LEU A 146 -3.60 -1.77 -10.94
C LEU A 146 -2.24 -1.40 -10.32
N GLU A 147 -1.89 -0.11 -10.33
CA GLU A 147 -0.55 0.34 -9.94
C GLU A 147 -0.55 1.41 -8.85
N SER A 148 -1.54 2.30 -8.85
CA SER A 148 -1.62 3.42 -7.92
C SER A 148 -3.05 3.72 -7.49
N VAL A 149 -3.21 4.33 -6.31
CA VAL A 149 -4.50 4.77 -5.77
C VAL A 149 -4.34 6.14 -5.11
N CYS A 150 -5.32 7.01 -5.30
CA CYS A 150 -5.38 8.33 -4.68
C CYS A 150 -6.80 8.62 -4.18
N CYS A 151 -6.92 8.95 -2.91
CA CYS A 151 -8.14 9.45 -2.28
C CYS A 151 -8.16 10.97 -2.40
N ALA A 152 -8.85 11.49 -3.41
CA ALA A 152 -8.78 12.90 -3.78
C ALA A 152 -9.70 13.80 -2.94
N GLY A 153 -9.39 15.09 -2.92
CA GLY A 153 -10.13 16.09 -2.16
C GLY A 153 -11.57 16.33 -2.62
N ASP A 154 -11.96 15.81 -3.79
CA ASP A 154 -13.34 15.83 -4.30
C ASP A 154 -14.21 14.69 -3.73
N GLY A 155 -13.65 13.86 -2.87
CA GLY A 155 -14.32 12.73 -2.24
C GLY A 155 -14.36 11.45 -3.07
N TYR A 156 -13.74 11.44 -4.25
CA TYR A 156 -13.58 10.24 -5.06
C TYR A 156 -12.22 9.57 -4.87
N VAL A 157 -12.17 8.30 -5.18
CA VAL A 157 -10.94 7.51 -5.27
C VAL A 157 -10.59 7.34 -6.73
N TYR A 158 -9.34 7.63 -7.07
CA TYR A 158 -8.78 7.43 -8.39
C TYR A 158 -7.84 6.25 -8.37
N ILE A 159 -7.89 5.40 -9.39
CA ILE A 159 -7.01 4.23 -9.51
C ILE A 159 -6.34 4.26 -10.88
N GLY A 160 -5.02 4.37 -10.85
CA GLY A 160 -4.16 4.26 -12.02
C GLY A 160 -3.86 2.80 -12.36
N ALA A 161 -4.05 2.45 -13.62
CA ALA A 161 -3.88 1.09 -14.11
C ALA A 161 -2.87 1.03 -15.27
N GLN A 162 -2.64 -0.19 -15.76
CA GLN A 162 -1.80 -0.44 -16.93
C GLN A 162 -2.23 0.43 -18.12
N SER A 163 -1.28 0.69 -19.02
CA SER A 163 -1.47 1.44 -20.26
C SER A 163 -1.96 2.89 -20.07
N GLY A 164 -1.78 3.47 -18.87
CA GLY A 164 -2.25 4.82 -18.59
C GLY A 164 -3.78 4.92 -18.44
N THR A 165 -4.45 3.83 -18.14
CA THR A 165 -5.89 3.83 -17.88
C THR A 165 -6.20 4.34 -16.49
N LEU A 166 -7.28 5.12 -16.35
CA LEU A 166 -7.72 5.72 -15.09
C LEU A 166 -9.16 5.35 -14.77
N PHE A 167 -9.38 4.91 -13.56
CA PHE A 167 -10.69 4.66 -12.98
C PHE A 167 -10.98 5.67 -11.89
N ARG A 168 -12.26 5.97 -11.68
CA ARG A 168 -12.77 6.78 -10.59
C ARG A 168 -13.93 6.05 -9.92
N GLY A 169 -14.02 6.15 -8.61
CA GLY A 169 -15.15 5.56 -7.90
C GLY A 169 -15.15 5.84 -6.40
N ARG A 170 -16.08 5.20 -5.74
CA ARG A 170 -16.23 5.20 -4.28
C ARG A 170 -17.01 3.97 -3.85
N ALA A 171 -16.57 3.31 -2.77
CA ALA A 171 -17.20 2.08 -2.29
C ALA A 171 -17.37 1.03 -3.41
N ASP A 172 -18.59 0.71 -3.81
CA ASP A 172 -18.88 -0.34 -4.81
C ASP A 172 -19.19 0.23 -6.22
N HIS A 173 -19.07 1.55 -6.42
CA HIS A 173 -19.36 2.21 -7.68
C HIS A 173 -18.10 2.72 -8.34
N TRP A 174 -17.75 2.14 -9.49
CA TRP A 174 -16.52 2.45 -10.23
C TRP A 174 -16.80 2.62 -11.71
N GLU A 175 -16.14 3.57 -12.32
CA GLU A 175 -16.17 3.84 -13.75
C GLU A 175 -14.76 4.06 -14.30
N MET A 176 -14.57 3.67 -15.56
CA MET A 176 -13.38 4.04 -16.32
C MET A 176 -13.58 5.44 -16.87
N ILE A 177 -12.81 6.41 -16.40
CA ILE A 177 -12.90 7.81 -16.86
C ILE A 177 -11.91 8.14 -17.96
N HIS A 178 -10.84 7.35 -18.09
CA HIS A 178 -9.88 7.46 -19.18
C HIS A 178 -9.37 6.08 -19.57
N ARG A 179 -9.41 5.79 -20.86
CA ARG A 179 -8.78 4.60 -21.44
C ARG A 179 -7.47 5.02 -22.09
N GLY A 180 -6.36 4.62 -21.48
CA GLY A 180 -5.04 4.92 -22.02
C GLY A 180 -4.61 3.95 -23.11
N ASP A 181 -3.67 4.41 -23.91
CA ASP A 181 -2.97 3.67 -24.97
C ASP A 181 -1.44 3.73 -24.81
N MET A 182 -0.97 4.23 -23.66
CA MET A 182 0.45 4.35 -23.34
C MET A 182 1.07 2.98 -23.07
N THR A 183 2.38 2.86 -23.33
CA THR A 183 3.14 1.66 -22.96
C THR A 183 3.42 1.57 -21.46
N LEU A 184 3.31 2.69 -20.73
CA LEU A 184 3.59 2.78 -19.30
C LEU A 184 2.30 2.93 -18.46
N PRO A 185 2.22 2.29 -17.29
CA PRO A 185 1.12 2.49 -16.37
C PRO A 185 1.28 3.80 -15.58
N PHE A 186 0.19 4.28 -14.98
CA PHE A 186 0.25 5.30 -13.94
C PHE A 186 0.81 4.71 -12.64
N LYS A 187 2.08 4.96 -12.39
CA LYS A 187 2.78 4.51 -11.17
C LYS A 187 2.47 5.37 -9.95
N ASP A 188 2.02 6.60 -10.19
CA ASP A 188 1.58 7.56 -9.18
C ASP A 188 0.51 8.49 -9.77
N ILE A 189 -0.47 8.88 -8.95
CA ILE A 189 -1.57 9.79 -9.30
C ILE A 189 -1.97 10.63 -8.08
#